data_c01e245ebc8f29f375b7b109ea4b6aa9
#
_entry.id   c01e245ebc8f29f375b7b109ea4b6aa9
#
_cell.length_a   1.000
_cell.length_b   1.000
_cell.length_c   1.000
_cell.angle_alpha   90.00
_cell.angle_beta   90.00
_cell.angle_gamma   90.00
#
_symmetry.space_group_name_H-M   'P 1'
#
loop_
_entity.id
_entity.type
_entity.pdbx_description
1 polymer ?
#
loop_
_entity_poly.entity_id
_entity_poly.type
_entity_poly.pdbx_seq_one_letter_code
_entity_poly.pdbx_strand_id
1 'polypeptide(L)'
;MMASSDSAAPLPPAALAAFLRGCERRGAVFAELQCGDTDRGDVALAAALRAFRGNAAALPMADWPVRFWSLLAATPQLRADGAHAHWSGSLAALAAPAPADRAALLLRLAGGLQEAEAAEALGIDGPAYRDALARACPRDATGQPDAAGWRALAEAIQQHLR
;
A
#
# COMPACT_ATOMS: atom_id res chain seq x y z
N MET A 1 38.56 1.04 -28.56
CA MET A 1 37.60 1.46 -27.51
C MET A 1 36.54 0.40 -27.39
N MET A 2 36.70 -0.51 -26.43
CA MET A 2 35.73 -1.60 -26.18
C MET A 2 34.65 -1.06 -25.24
N ALA A 3 33.46 -0.82 -25.75
CA ALA A 3 32.29 -0.57 -24.93
C ALA A 3 31.96 -1.89 -24.24
N SER A 4 32.23 -1.97 -22.95
CA SER A 4 31.68 -3.05 -22.09
C SER A 4 30.19 -2.86 -22.06
N SER A 5 29.47 -3.63 -22.85
CA SER A 5 28.05 -3.85 -22.67
C SER A 5 27.93 -4.59 -21.33
N ASP A 6 27.61 -3.84 -20.29
CA ASP A 6 27.16 -4.38 -19.02
C ASP A 6 25.79 -5.04 -19.30
N SER A 7 25.87 -6.27 -19.77
CA SER A 7 24.70 -7.11 -19.97
C SER A 7 24.23 -7.54 -18.58
N ALA A 8 23.35 -6.73 -17.98
CA ALA A 8 22.66 -7.12 -16.76
C ALA A 8 22.07 -8.52 -16.99
N ALA A 9 22.56 -9.50 -16.23
CA ALA A 9 22.03 -10.86 -16.30
C ALA A 9 20.53 -10.82 -16.07
N PRO A 10 19.72 -11.55 -16.85
CA PRO A 10 18.29 -11.61 -16.64
C PRO A 10 17.99 -12.06 -15.20
N LEU A 11 17.13 -11.32 -14.50
CA LEU A 11 16.71 -11.66 -13.13
C LEU A 11 16.12 -13.07 -13.12
N PRO A 12 16.49 -13.92 -12.12
CA PRO A 12 15.93 -15.25 -12.02
C PRO A 12 14.41 -15.19 -11.90
N PRO A 13 13.61 -15.90 -12.70
CA PRO A 13 12.15 -15.95 -12.56
C PRO A 13 11.70 -16.35 -11.15
N ALA A 14 12.49 -17.17 -10.46
CA ALA A 14 12.25 -17.60 -9.09
C ALA A 14 12.29 -16.44 -8.09
N ALA A 15 13.19 -15.46 -8.26
CA ALA A 15 13.27 -14.28 -7.38
C ALA A 15 12.02 -13.40 -7.50
N LEU A 16 11.56 -13.16 -8.72
CA LEU A 16 10.34 -12.41 -8.99
C LEU A 16 9.10 -13.12 -8.39
N ALA A 17 8.98 -14.42 -8.63
CA ALA A 17 7.88 -15.21 -8.08
C ALA A 17 7.88 -15.23 -6.56
N ALA A 18 9.03 -15.33 -5.91
CA ALA A 18 9.16 -15.28 -4.46
C ALA A 18 8.76 -13.92 -3.90
N PHE A 19 9.21 -12.83 -4.53
CA PHE A 19 8.83 -11.47 -4.15
C PHE A 19 7.31 -11.27 -4.24
N LEU A 20 6.70 -11.65 -5.36
CA LEU A 20 5.26 -11.50 -5.57
C LEU A 20 4.44 -12.30 -4.55
N ARG A 21 4.83 -13.53 -4.24
CA ARG A 21 4.18 -14.32 -3.17
C ARG A 21 4.25 -13.63 -1.81
N GLY A 22 5.37 -12.97 -1.51
CA GLY A 22 5.56 -12.24 -0.25
C GLY A 22 4.71 -11.00 -0.11
N CYS A 23 4.33 -10.34 -1.21
CA CYS A 23 3.56 -9.11 -1.17
C CYS A 23 2.08 -9.24 -1.60
N GLU A 24 1.68 -10.33 -2.23
CA GLU A 24 0.30 -10.51 -2.71
C GLU A 24 -0.75 -10.37 -1.60
N ARG A 25 -0.56 -11.05 -0.48
CA ARG A 25 -1.53 -11.01 0.62
C ARG A 25 -1.65 -9.60 1.22
N ARG A 26 -0.51 -8.97 1.49
CA ARG A 26 -0.49 -7.58 2.00
C ARG A 26 -1.06 -6.60 0.98
N GLY A 27 -0.75 -6.78 -0.28
CA GLY A 27 -1.28 -5.96 -1.37
C GLY A 27 -2.79 -6.11 -1.52
N ALA A 28 -3.32 -7.32 -1.39
CA ALA A 28 -4.76 -7.58 -1.44
C ALA A 28 -5.50 -6.90 -0.29
N VAL A 29 -4.99 -7.01 0.92
CA VAL A 29 -5.59 -6.36 2.11
C VAL A 29 -5.51 -4.83 1.98
N PHE A 30 -4.36 -4.29 1.57
CA PHE A 30 -4.22 -2.86 1.31
C PHE A 30 -5.26 -2.38 0.30
N ALA A 31 -5.36 -3.04 -0.84
CA ALA A 31 -6.26 -2.63 -1.92
C ALA A 31 -7.74 -2.67 -1.50
N GLU A 32 -8.16 -3.76 -0.86
CA GLU A 32 -9.51 -3.90 -0.32
C GLU A 32 -9.84 -2.80 0.69
N LEU A 33 -8.97 -2.60 1.67
CA LEU A 33 -9.20 -1.62 2.73
C LEU A 33 -9.05 -0.18 2.25
N GLN A 34 -8.25 0.07 1.22
CA GLN A 34 -8.09 1.40 0.65
C GLN A 34 -9.36 1.88 -0.04
N CYS A 35 -10.05 1.01 -0.77
CA CYS A 35 -11.27 1.39 -1.49
C CYS A 35 -12.57 0.90 -0.83
N GLY A 36 -12.50 0.09 0.22
CA GLY A 36 -13.67 -0.45 0.92
C GLY A 36 -14.51 -1.43 0.10
N ASP A 37 -13.93 -2.06 -0.91
CA ASP A 37 -14.61 -2.93 -1.86
C ASP A 37 -13.63 -4.01 -2.34
N THR A 38 -13.94 -5.27 -2.07
CA THR A 38 -13.07 -6.41 -2.40
C THR A 38 -12.85 -6.54 -3.92
N ASP A 39 -13.92 -6.47 -4.70
CA ASP A 39 -13.83 -6.65 -6.16
C ASP A 39 -13.02 -5.53 -6.82
N ARG A 40 -13.25 -4.31 -6.37
CA ARG A 40 -12.49 -3.13 -6.84
C ARG A 40 -11.03 -3.21 -6.43
N GLY A 41 -10.75 -3.66 -5.22
CA GLY A 41 -9.39 -3.92 -4.73
C GLY A 41 -8.67 -4.99 -5.52
N ASP A 42 -9.34 -6.07 -5.87
CA ASP A 42 -8.77 -7.15 -6.69
C ASP A 42 -8.38 -6.68 -8.09
N VAL A 43 -9.21 -5.84 -8.71
CA VAL A 43 -8.90 -5.21 -10.02
C VAL A 43 -7.66 -4.33 -9.91
N ALA A 44 -7.55 -3.54 -8.86
CA ALA A 44 -6.38 -2.69 -8.62
C ALA A 44 -5.10 -3.51 -8.42
N LEU A 45 -5.18 -4.55 -7.59
CA LEU A 45 -4.04 -5.45 -7.35
C LEU A 45 -3.58 -6.14 -8.63
N ALA A 46 -4.51 -6.68 -9.42
CA ALA A 46 -4.19 -7.34 -10.69
C ALA A 46 -3.49 -6.38 -11.66
N ALA A 47 -3.94 -5.14 -11.75
CA ALA A 47 -3.33 -4.11 -12.58
C ALA A 47 -1.91 -3.77 -12.12
N ALA A 48 -1.71 -3.61 -10.81
CA ALA A 48 -0.39 -3.32 -10.22
C ALA A 48 0.60 -4.47 -10.42
N LEU A 49 0.16 -5.70 -10.21
CA LEU A 49 1.00 -6.90 -10.44
C LEU A 49 1.43 -7.01 -11.91
N ARG A 50 0.53 -6.75 -12.84
CA ARG A 50 0.83 -6.76 -14.26
C ARG A 50 1.85 -5.68 -14.63
N ALA A 51 1.65 -4.47 -14.15
CA ALA A 51 2.57 -3.35 -14.37
C ALA A 51 3.93 -3.63 -13.75
N PHE A 52 3.97 -4.18 -12.55
CA PHE A 52 5.21 -4.54 -11.86
C PHE A 52 5.99 -5.60 -12.62
N ARG A 53 5.34 -6.67 -13.07
CA ARG A 53 5.99 -7.73 -13.87
C ARG A 53 6.62 -7.17 -15.14
N GLY A 54 5.98 -6.20 -15.78
CA GLY A 54 6.50 -5.55 -16.98
C GLY A 54 7.75 -4.68 -16.74
N ASN A 55 8.00 -4.26 -15.50
CA ASN A 55 9.07 -3.34 -15.15
C ASN A 55 10.18 -3.96 -14.28
N ALA A 56 9.93 -5.09 -13.65
CA ALA A 56 10.82 -5.66 -12.63
C ALA A 56 12.23 -5.94 -13.13
N ALA A 57 12.37 -6.42 -14.37
CA ALA A 57 13.67 -6.72 -14.97
C ALA A 57 14.58 -5.51 -15.16
N ALA A 58 14.00 -4.30 -15.25
CA ALA A 58 14.74 -3.05 -15.44
C ALA A 58 15.12 -2.38 -14.10
N LEU A 59 14.71 -2.97 -12.96
CA LEU A 59 14.90 -2.40 -11.63
C LEU A 59 15.83 -3.26 -10.78
N PRO A 60 16.72 -2.66 -9.96
CA PRO A 60 17.39 -3.38 -8.90
C PRO A 60 16.38 -4.03 -7.95
N MET A 61 16.67 -5.24 -7.48
CA MET A 61 15.78 -5.97 -6.56
C MET A 61 15.50 -5.18 -5.26
N ALA A 62 16.46 -4.37 -4.82
CA ALA A 62 16.29 -3.53 -3.63
C ALA A 62 15.16 -2.50 -3.79
N ASP A 63 14.84 -2.09 -5.01
CA ASP A 63 13.81 -1.10 -5.32
C ASP A 63 12.42 -1.72 -5.56
N TRP A 64 12.33 -3.04 -5.61
CA TRP A 64 11.08 -3.75 -5.88
C TRP A 64 9.96 -3.44 -4.87
N PRO A 65 10.19 -3.43 -3.55
CA PRO A 65 9.13 -3.14 -2.60
C PRO A 65 8.50 -1.76 -2.82
N VAL A 66 9.31 -0.71 -2.89
CA VAL A 66 8.81 0.65 -3.10
C VAL A 66 8.08 0.77 -4.45
N ARG A 67 8.64 0.15 -5.50
CA ARG A 67 8.02 0.19 -6.83
C ARG A 67 6.67 -0.51 -6.85
N PHE A 68 6.57 -1.69 -6.26
CA PHE A 68 5.29 -2.41 -6.15
C PHE A 68 4.22 -1.57 -5.44
N TRP A 69 4.54 -1.05 -4.27
CA TRP A 69 3.61 -0.26 -3.47
C TRP A 69 3.24 1.07 -4.15
N SER A 70 4.18 1.70 -4.84
CA SER A 70 3.93 2.89 -5.65
C SER A 70 2.93 2.62 -6.78
N LEU A 71 3.11 1.53 -7.51
CA LEU A 71 2.20 1.11 -8.58
C LEU A 71 0.80 0.80 -8.04
N LEU A 72 0.71 0.08 -6.92
CA LEU A 72 -0.56 -0.28 -6.32
C LEU A 72 -1.30 0.97 -5.82
N ALA A 73 -0.65 1.82 -5.04
CA ALA A 73 -1.26 3.02 -4.49
C ALA A 73 -1.70 4.01 -5.58
N ALA A 74 -1.05 4.01 -6.74
CA ALA A 74 -1.34 4.89 -7.86
C ALA A 74 -2.48 4.39 -8.77
N THR A 75 -3.01 3.18 -8.55
CA THR A 75 -4.10 2.67 -9.40
C THR A 75 -5.35 3.54 -9.25
N PRO A 76 -6.08 3.82 -10.34
CA PRO A 76 -7.26 4.71 -10.30
C PRO A 76 -8.32 4.24 -9.30
N GLN A 77 -8.53 2.92 -9.16
CA GLN A 77 -9.50 2.33 -8.24
C GLN A 77 -9.25 2.67 -6.78
N LEU A 78 -7.99 2.96 -6.41
CA LEU A 78 -7.59 3.22 -5.03
C LEU A 78 -7.44 4.72 -4.71
N ARG A 79 -7.60 5.59 -5.69
CA ARG A 79 -7.43 7.05 -5.51
C ARG A 79 -8.71 7.78 -5.11
N ALA A 80 -9.84 7.12 -5.17
CA ALA A 80 -11.14 7.66 -4.79
C ALA A 80 -12.02 6.54 -4.23
N ASP A 81 -12.96 6.91 -3.37
CA ASP A 81 -13.95 5.97 -2.85
C ASP A 81 -14.91 5.56 -3.96
N GLY A 82 -15.18 4.27 -4.07
CA GLY A 82 -16.20 3.74 -4.97
C GLY A 82 -17.61 3.93 -4.42
N ALA A 83 -18.62 3.79 -5.28
CA ALA A 83 -20.03 3.90 -4.89
C ALA A 83 -20.47 2.86 -3.85
N HIS A 84 -19.76 1.74 -3.77
CA HIS A 84 -20.04 0.65 -2.83
C HIS A 84 -19.01 0.53 -1.72
N ALA A 85 -18.20 1.58 -1.49
CA ALA A 85 -17.21 1.58 -0.42
C ALA A 85 -17.86 1.37 0.94
N HIS A 86 -17.39 0.37 1.68
CA HIS A 86 -17.93 0.03 3.00
C HIS A 86 -16.85 -0.56 3.90
N TRP A 87 -16.83 -0.10 5.14
CA TRP A 87 -15.97 -0.62 6.21
C TRP A 87 -16.82 -0.89 7.44
N SER A 88 -16.66 -2.06 8.04
CA SER A 88 -17.48 -2.50 9.19
C SER A 88 -16.61 -2.77 10.42
N GLY A 89 -17.26 -2.81 11.59
CA GLY A 89 -16.59 -3.09 12.86
C GLY A 89 -15.48 -2.08 13.15
N SER A 90 -14.35 -2.57 13.65
CA SER A 90 -13.18 -1.72 13.94
C SER A 90 -12.53 -1.12 12.69
N LEU A 91 -12.85 -1.62 11.50
CA LEU A 91 -12.40 -1.05 10.23
C LEU A 91 -13.20 0.19 9.81
N ALA A 92 -14.33 0.47 10.44
CA ALA A 92 -15.17 1.63 10.11
C ALA A 92 -14.42 2.97 10.25
N ALA A 93 -13.38 3.02 11.06
CA ALA A 93 -12.51 4.19 11.19
C ALA A 93 -11.79 4.56 9.88
N LEU A 94 -11.69 3.63 8.92
CA LEU A 94 -11.10 3.88 7.61
C LEU A 94 -12.00 4.72 6.68
N ALA A 95 -13.27 4.88 7.01
CA ALA A 95 -14.20 5.67 6.19
C ALA A 95 -13.96 7.20 6.30
N ALA A 96 -13.49 7.67 7.46
CA ALA A 96 -13.34 9.09 7.74
C ALA A 96 -12.19 9.79 6.99
N PRO A 97 -10.98 9.19 6.88
CA PRO A 97 -9.88 9.85 6.19
C PRO A 97 -10.13 10.01 4.69
N ALA A 98 -9.57 11.07 4.11
CA ALA A 98 -9.47 11.19 2.66
C ALA A 98 -8.64 10.01 2.08
N PRO A 99 -8.88 9.58 0.84
CA PRO A 99 -8.17 8.44 0.24
C PRO A 99 -6.64 8.54 0.33
N ALA A 100 -6.06 9.71 0.10
CA ALA A 100 -4.60 9.90 0.18
C ALA A 100 -4.07 9.70 1.62
N ASP A 101 -4.78 10.17 2.61
CA ASP A 101 -4.41 10.01 4.02
C ASP A 101 -4.62 8.57 4.50
N ARG A 102 -5.68 7.93 4.05
CA ARG A 102 -5.93 6.50 4.30
C ARG A 102 -4.82 5.63 3.73
N ALA A 103 -4.33 5.95 2.54
CA ALA A 103 -3.22 5.23 1.92
C ALA A 103 -1.95 5.29 2.78
N ALA A 104 -1.64 6.46 3.36
CA ALA A 104 -0.49 6.61 4.26
C ALA A 104 -0.60 5.67 5.48
N LEU A 105 -1.77 5.60 6.10
CA LEU A 105 -2.04 4.71 7.23
C LEU A 105 -1.95 3.25 6.82
N LEU A 106 -2.55 2.86 5.72
CA LEU A 106 -2.60 1.47 5.27
C LEU A 106 -1.25 0.96 4.77
N LEU A 107 -0.40 1.80 4.18
CA LEU A 107 0.98 1.41 3.85
C LEU A 107 1.77 1.03 5.09
N ARG A 108 1.52 1.69 6.21
CA ARG A 108 2.14 1.33 7.48
C ARG A 108 1.55 0.05 8.08
N LEU A 109 0.24 -0.03 8.22
CA LEU A 109 -0.43 -1.11 8.97
C LEU A 109 -0.62 -2.39 8.15
N ALA A 110 -0.98 -2.29 6.88
CA ALA A 110 -1.14 -3.45 6.00
C ALA A 110 0.12 -3.73 5.19
N GLY A 111 0.77 -2.72 4.66
CA GLY A 111 2.00 -2.85 3.89
C GLY A 111 3.23 -3.19 4.73
N GLY A 112 3.25 -2.75 5.99
CA GLY A 112 4.40 -2.93 6.87
C GLY A 112 5.60 -2.07 6.48
N LEU A 113 5.40 -0.97 5.75
CA LEU A 113 6.46 -0.10 5.30
C LEU A 113 6.92 0.84 6.42
N GLN A 114 8.22 1.12 6.44
CA GLN A 114 8.77 2.20 7.23
C GLN A 114 8.39 3.57 6.64
N GLU A 115 8.52 4.63 7.42
CA GLU A 115 8.14 6.00 7.01
C GLU A 115 8.78 6.41 5.68
N ALA A 116 10.10 6.22 5.54
CA ALA A 116 10.82 6.61 4.33
C ALA A 116 10.33 5.85 3.08
N GLU A 117 10.10 4.55 3.22
CA GLU A 117 9.61 3.70 2.13
C GLU A 117 8.16 4.06 1.74
N ALA A 118 7.32 4.30 2.74
CA ALA A 118 5.92 4.68 2.51
C ALA A 118 5.82 6.06 1.85
N ALA A 119 6.60 7.03 2.30
CA ALA A 119 6.67 8.35 1.69
C ALA A 119 7.13 8.27 0.23
N GLU A 120 8.17 7.50 -0.05
CA GLU A 120 8.67 7.28 -1.40
C GLU A 120 7.63 6.61 -2.29
N ALA A 121 6.93 5.57 -1.79
CA ALA A 121 5.87 4.89 -2.52
C ALA A 121 4.71 5.82 -2.88
N LEU A 122 4.41 6.81 -2.04
CA LEU A 122 3.37 7.81 -2.29
C LEU A 122 3.87 9.03 -3.08
N GLY A 123 5.17 9.14 -3.33
CA GLY A 123 5.77 10.28 -4.03
C GLY A 123 5.71 11.58 -3.22
N ILE A 124 5.76 11.51 -1.90
CA ILE A 124 5.74 12.66 -0.98
C ILE A 124 6.97 12.62 -0.06
N ASP A 125 7.28 13.75 0.60
CA ASP A 125 8.37 13.79 1.57
C ASP A 125 7.95 13.24 2.95
N GLY A 126 8.92 13.04 3.83
CA GLY A 126 8.68 12.53 5.18
C GLY A 126 7.71 13.38 6.01
N PRO A 127 7.89 14.71 6.09
CA PRO A 127 6.93 15.59 6.78
C PRO A 127 5.51 15.49 6.23
N ALA A 128 5.32 15.47 4.91
CA ALA A 128 4.02 15.29 4.28
C ALA A 128 3.39 13.93 4.62
N TYR A 129 4.20 12.87 4.66
CA TYR A 129 3.75 11.54 5.07
C TYR A 129 3.28 11.53 6.54
N ARG A 130 4.04 12.12 7.45
CA ARG A 130 3.66 12.21 8.87
C ARG A 130 2.36 12.99 9.06
N ASP A 131 2.18 14.08 8.30
CA ASP A 131 0.95 14.87 8.34
C ASP A 131 -0.26 14.07 7.83
N ALA A 132 -0.09 13.34 6.73
CA ALA A 132 -1.12 12.46 6.18
C ALA A 132 -1.51 11.37 7.19
N LEU A 133 -0.51 10.73 7.80
CA LEU A 133 -0.74 9.71 8.83
C LEU A 133 -1.47 10.27 10.05
N ALA A 134 -1.12 11.46 10.50
CA ALA A 134 -1.78 12.14 11.61
C ALA A 134 -3.26 12.45 11.29
N ARG A 135 -3.56 12.88 10.06
CA ARG A 135 -4.94 13.11 9.62
C ARG A 135 -5.76 11.82 9.52
N ALA A 136 -5.11 10.70 9.21
CA ALA A 136 -5.77 9.40 9.08
C ALA A 136 -6.00 8.68 10.41
N CYS A 137 -5.29 9.06 11.47
CA CYS A 137 -5.43 8.43 12.77
C CYS A 137 -6.85 8.57 13.34
N PRO A 138 -7.42 7.50 13.95
CA PRO A 138 -8.70 7.59 14.64
C PRO A 138 -8.72 8.68 15.69
N ARG A 139 -9.87 9.36 15.80
CA ARG A 139 -10.10 10.42 16.80
C ARG A 139 -11.30 10.08 17.64
N ASP A 140 -11.27 10.54 18.90
CA ASP A 140 -12.39 10.39 19.81
C ASP A 140 -13.49 11.45 19.52
N ALA A 141 -14.56 11.41 20.30
CA ALA A 141 -15.71 12.34 20.16
C ALA A 141 -15.31 13.81 20.35
N THR A 142 -14.16 14.09 20.99
CA THR A 142 -13.65 15.46 21.19
C THR A 142 -12.70 15.92 20.10
N GLY A 143 -12.43 15.05 19.09
CA GLY A 143 -11.49 15.32 18.02
C GLY A 143 -10.02 15.09 18.39
N GLN A 144 -9.73 14.51 19.53
CA GLN A 144 -8.38 14.18 19.96
C GLN A 144 -7.96 12.81 19.45
N PRO A 145 -6.64 12.55 19.27
CA PRO A 145 -6.16 11.21 18.89
C PRO A 145 -6.68 10.14 19.85
N ASP A 146 -7.23 9.07 19.30
CA ASP A 146 -7.80 7.95 20.04
C ASP A 146 -6.86 6.75 20.01
N ALA A 147 -6.05 6.57 21.07
CA ALA A 147 -5.11 5.46 21.16
C ALA A 147 -5.80 4.09 21.19
N ALA A 148 -6.98 3.97 21.81
CA ALA A 148 -7.74 2.73 21.82
C ALA A 148 -8.29 2.40 20.43
N GLY A 149 -8.82 3.41 19.74
CA GLY A 149 -9.27 3.28 18.34
C GLY A 149 -8.14 2.89 17.40
N TRP A 150 -6.94 3.46 17.56
CA TRP A 150 -5.75 3.07 16.81
C TRP A 150 -5.40 1.60 17.02
N ARG A 151 -5.36 1.14 18.26
CA ARG A 151 -5.05 -0.26 18.57
C ARG A 151 -6.10 -1.21 18.01
N ALA A 152 -7.38 -0.89 18.13
CA ALA A 152 -8.47 -1.70 17.59
C ALA A 152 -8.39 -1.79 16.06
N LEU A 153 -8.10 -0.68 15.39
CA LEU A 153 -7.91 -0.65 13.93
C LEU A 153 -6.69 -1.48 13.52
N ALA A 154 -5.55 -1.28 14.16
CA ALA A 154 -4.33 -2.02 13.86
C ALA A 154 -4.53 -3.53 14.05
N GLU A 155 -5.20 -3.95 15.13
CA GLU A 155 -5.52 -5.35 15.38
C GLU A 155 -6.45 -5.92 14.31
N ALA A 156 -7.50 -5.20 13.93
CA ALA A 156 -8.43 -5.63 12.89
C ALA A 156 -7.71 -5.81 11.54
N ILE A 157 -6.78 -4.93 11.19
CA ILE A 157 -5.96 -5.07 9.98
C ILE A 157 -5.05 -6.29 10.08
N GLN A 158 -4.41 -6.53 11.23
CA GLN A 158 -3.57 -7.72 11.42
C GLN A 158 -4.38 -9.02 11.32
N GLN A 159 -5.60 -9.04 11.83
CA GLN A 159 -6.51 -10.19 11.66
C GLN A 159 -6.85 -10.42 10.18
N HIS A 160 -7.05 -9.35 9.42
CA HIS A 160 -7.31 -9.41 7.98
C HIS A 160 -6.14 -9.98 7.18
N LEU A 161 -4.91 -9.77 7.66
CA LEU A 161 -3.68 -10.28 7.06
C LEU A 161 -3.42 -11.77 7.32
N ARG A 162 -4.10 -12.39 8.27
CA ARG A 162 -3.99 -13.83 8.60
C ARG A 162 -4.83 -14.64 7.61
#